data_8e0fd5a219d9f1e5a14c2779b0496273
#
_entry.id   8e0fd5a219d9f1e5a14c2779b0496273
#
_cell.length_a   1.000
_cell.length_b   1.000
_cell.length_c   1.000
_cell.angle_alpha   90.00
_cell.angle_beta   90.00
_cell.angle_gamma   90.00
#
_symmetry.space_group_name_H-M   'P 1'
#
loop_
_entity.id
_entity.type
_entity.pdbx_description
1 polymer ?
#
loop_
_entity_poly.entity_id
_entity_poly.type
_entity_poly.pdbx_seq_one_letter_code
_entity_poly.pdbx_strand_id
1 'polypeptide(L)'
;DENIWLASSGGGIGGYWGDVRSNGVATRHGSRSTGSIPFMHVVDSEMLAFNQGTTRRGSYAAYSDISHPEIEEFINMRKESGGDIHRKCLNIHNAVNITDEFLEAVKNDEEWRLIDPKSNEAVKTISARDLWWQLLNARAETGEPYMINIDRCNEFLPEEQKELGLKINQSNLCSEIVLPTNEERTAVCCLSSVNLEHFDKWKKNEQFIDDLITMLDNVLEHF
;
A
#
# COMPACT_ATOMS: atom_id res chain seq x y z
N ASP A 1 6.98 -3.91 -15.68
CA ASP A 1 7.20 -5.32 -16.08
C ASP A 1 6.92 -6.27 -14.91
N GLU A 2 7.46 -6.03 -13.70
CA GLU A 2 7.26 -6.89 -12.52
C GLU A 2 5.78 -6.99 -12.12
N ASN A 3 5.08 -5.86 -12.01
CA ASN A 3 3.65 -5.84 -11.67
C ASN A 3 2.80 -6.63 -12.69
N ILE A 4 3.13 -6.51 -13.98
CA ILE A 4 2.44 -7.24 -15.05
C ILE A 4 2.66 -8.75 -14.91
N TRP A 5 3.90 -9.15 -14.64
CA TRP A 5 4.24 -10.57 -14.46
C TRP A 5 3.53 -11.16 -13.23
N LEU A 6 3.57 -10.48 -12.09
CA LEU A 6 2.89 -10.89 -10.86
C LEU A 6 1.37 -10.96 -11.04
N ALA A 7 0.76 -9.95 -11.68
CA ALA A 7 -0.67 -9.94 -11.96
C ALA A 7 -1.10 -11.09 -12.87
N SER A 8 -0.33 -11.36 -13.95
CA SER A 8 -0.61 -12.48 -14.87
C SER A 8 -0.43 -13.84 -14.22
N SER A 9 0.38 -13.93 -13.16
CA SER A 9 0.55 -15.13 -12.33
C SER A 9 -0.52 -15.26 -11.23
N GLY A 10 -1.42 -14.28 -11.09
CA GLY A 10 -2.50 -14.27 -10.10
C GLY A 10 -2.07 -13.76 -8.72
N GLY A 11 -0.91 -13.10 -8.61
CA GLY A 11 -0.41 -12.50 -7.38
C GLY A 11 -1.17 -11.22 -7.01
N GLY A 12 -1.33 -10.97 -5.70
CA GLY A 12 -1.74 -9.68 -5.15
C GLY A 12 -0.52 -8.82 -4.86
N ILE A 13 -0.57 -7.53 -5.19
CA ILE A 13 0.59 -6.64 -5.19
C ILE A 13 0.33 -5.46 -4.26
N GLY A 14 1.31 -5.11 -3.44
CA GLY A 14 1.39 -3.84 -2.72
C GLY A 14 2.54 -3.00 -3.26
N GLY A 15 2.33 -1.72 -3.51
CA GLY A 15 3.38 -0.85 -4.01
C GLY A 15 3.41 0.52 -3.33
N TYR A 16 4.61 0.99 -2.97
CA TYR A 16 4.83 2.26 -2.31
C TYR A 16 5.07 3.39 -3.29
N TRP A 17 4.34 4.49 -3.10
CA TRP A 17 4.36 5.68 -3.96
C TRP A 17 4.78 6.96 -3.24
N GLY A 18 5.05 6.87 -1.93
CA GLY A 18 5.43 8.02 -1.12
C GLY A 18 6.73 8.69 -1.55
N ASP A 19 7.61 7.99 -2.27
CA ASP A 19 8.87 8.54 -2.79
C ASP A 19 8.75 9.22 -4.15
N VAL A 20 7.59 9.15 -4.79
CA VAL A 20 7.38 9.78 -6.09
C VAL A 20 7.17 11.29 -5.92
N ARG A 21 7.95 12.10 -6.63
CA ARG A 21 7.81 13.58 -6.57
C ARG A 21 6.39 14.01 -6.93
N SER A 22 5.91 15.03 -6.25
CA SER A 22 4.57 15.55 -6.46
C SER A 22 4.37 16.32 -7.76
N ASN A 23 3.13 16.56 -8.11
CA ASN A 23 2.72 17.37 -9.25
C ASN A 23 3.28 18.80 -9.15
N GLY A 24 3.76 19.34 -10.27
CA GLY A 24 4.24 20.71 -10.39
C GLY A 24 5.69 20.92 -9.95
N VAL A 25 6.32 19.95 -9.29
CA VAL A 25 7.74 20.03 -8.87
C VAL A 25 8.65 19.93 -10.09
N ALA A 26 9.72 20.75 -10.11
CA ALA A 26 10.66 20.82 -11.21
C ALA A 26 11.42 19.49 -11.41
N THR A 27 11.60 19.10 -12.66
CA THR A 27 12.45 17.97 -13.05
C THR A 27 13.86 18.43 -13.45
N ARG A 28 14.81 17.48 -13.55
CA ARG A 28 16.19 17.78 -13.95
C ARG A 28 16.31 18.49 -15.32
N HIS A 29 15.33 18.30 -16.20
CA HIS A 29 15.36 18.85 -17.57
C HIS A 29 14.45 20.08 -17.75
N GLY A 30 14.09 20.78 -16.67
CA GLY A 30 13.33 22.02 -16.70
C GLY A 30 11.83 21.85 -16.96
N SER A 31 11.33 20.61 -17.10
CA SER A 31 9.90 20.33 -17.12
C SER A 31 9.33 20.24 -15.70
N ARG A 32 8.02 20.11 -15.58
CA ARG A 32 7.34 19.88 -14.31
C ARG A 32 6.81 18.47 -14.24
N SER A 33 6.86 17.89 -13.04
CA SER A 33 6.28 16.58 -12.75
C SER A 33 4.76 16.61 -12.91
N THR A 34 4.18 15.53 -13.43
CA THR A 34 2.74 15.30 -13.45
C THR A 34 2.21 14.67 -12.15
N GLY A 35 3.13 14.33 -11.23
CA GLY A 35 2.82 13.68 -9.96
C GLY A 35 2.74 12.17 -10.05
N SER A 36 2.31 11.54 -8.95
CA SER A 36 2.21 10.09 -8.81
C SER A 36 0.92 9.50 -9.43
N ILE A 37 -0.19 10.22 -9.33
CA ILE A 37 -1.53 9.72 -9.70
C ILE A 37 -1.62 9.25 -11.17
N PRO A 38 -1.10 9.98 -12.18
CA PRO A 38 -1.15 9.51 -13.57
C PRO A 38 -0.39 8.20 -13.80
N PHE A 39 0.68 7.95 -13.05
CA PHE A 39 1.41 6.69 -13.13
C PHE A 39 0.66 5.56 -12.43
N MET A 40 -0.02 5.85 -11.31
CA MET A 40 -0.95 4.89 -10.69
C MET A 40 -2.08 4.52 -11.64
N HIS A 41 -2.58 5.46 -12.47
CA HIS A 41 -3.60 5.19 -13.49
C HIS A 41 -3.10 4.21 -14.57
N VAL A 42 -1.81 4.20 -14.89
CA VAL A 42 -1.20 3.16 -15.75
C VAL A 42 -1.31 1.79 -15.08
N VAL A 43 -0.92 1.67 -13.81
CA VAL A 43 -1.03 0.42 -13.04
C VAL A 43 -2.49 -0.02 -12.90
N ASP A 44 -3.41 0.92 -12.69
CA ASP A 44 -4.86 0.67 -12.67
C ASP A 44 -5.34 -0.02 -13.96
N SER A 45 -4.85 0.45 -15.11
CA SER A 45 -5.14 -0.14 -16.41
C SER A 45 -4.45 -1.49 -16.62
N GLU A 46 -3.22 -1.67 -16.11
CA GLU A 46 -2.51 -2.95 -16.13
C GLU A 46 -3.29 -4.03 -15.38
N MET A 47 -3.87 -3.71 -14.22
CA MET A 47 -4.66 -4.67 -13.42
C MET A 47 -5.92 -5.14 -14.14
N LEU A 48 -6.45 -4.36 -15.06
CA LEU A 48 -7.56 -4.77 -15.93
C LEU A 48 -7.10 -5.67 -17.08
N ALA A 49 -5.93 -5.36 -17.66
CA ALA A 49 -5.43 -6.02 -18.86
C ALA A 49 -4.76 -7.38 -18.55
N PHE A 50 -4.00 -7.44 -17.45
CA PHE A 50 -3.21 -8.60 -17.09
C PHE A 50 -3.83 -9.35 -15.91
N ASN A 51 -4.27 -10.57 -16.16
CA ASN A 51 -4.89 -11.42 -15.16
C ASN A 51 -4.62 -12.90 -15.45
N GLN A 52 -4.79 -13.74 -14.45
CA GLN A 52 -4.68 -15.19 -14.60
C GLN A 52 -6.02 -15.79 -15.03
N GLY A 53 -6.21 -15.91 -16.33
CA GLY A 53 -7.42 -16.49 -16.93
C GLY A 53 -8.68 -15.71 -16.52
N THR A 54 -9.80 -16.42 -16.36
CA THR A 54 -11.08 -15.84 -15.97
C THR A 54 -11.30 -15.78 -14.46
N THR A 55 -10.42 -16.41 -13.67
CA THR A 55 -10.67 -16.71 -12.25
C THR A 55 -10.03 -15.68 -11.30
N ARG A 56 -8.83 -15.16 -11.63
CA ARG A 56 -8.12 -14.16 -10.82
C ARG A 56 -7.70 -12.98 -11.66
N ARG A 57 -8.26 -11.82 -11.35
CA ARG A 57 -7.86 -10.54 -11.94
C ARG A 57 -6.60 -10.03 -11.27
N GLY A 58 -5.84 -9.19 -11.98
CA GLY A 58 -4.79 -8.40 -11.40
C GLY A 58 -5.34 -7.54 -10.24
N SER A 59 -4.61 -7.48 -9.14
CA SER A 59 -5.03 -6.76 -7.94
C SER A 59 -3.84 -6.06 -7.31
N TYR A 60 -3.98 -4.77 -7.03
CA TYR A 60 -2.91 -3.90 -6.57
C TYR A 60 -3.41 -2.94 -5.48
N ALA A 61 -2.61 -2.73 -4.44
CA ALA A 61 -2.82 -1.69 -3.45
C ALA A 61 -1.67 -0.66 -3.50
N ALA A 62 -1.99 0.59 -3.78
CA ALA A 62 -1.05 1.70 -3.76
C ALA A 62 -0.97 2.28 -2.34
N TYR A 63 0.25 2.45 -1.83
CA TYR A 63 0.54 3.02 -0.51
C TYR A 63 1.19 4.38 -0.65
N SER A 64 0.70 5.37 0.10
CA SER A 64 1.28 6.72 0.13
C SER A 64 1.24 7.30 1.54
N ASP A 65 2.16 8.21 1.84
CA ASP A 65 2.25 8.83 3.16
C ASP A 65 1.23 9.96 3.34
N ILE A 66 0.72 10.09 4.55
CA ILE A 66 -0.23 11.17 4.92
C ILE A 66 0.37 12.57 4.74
N SER A 67 1.69 12.68 4.67
CA SER A 67 2.43 13.94 4.41
C SER A 67 2.70 14.20 2.93
N HIS A 68 2.34 13.28 2.02
CA HIS A 68 2.61 13.47 0.59
C HIS A 68 1.76 14.62 0.02
N PRO A 69 2.30 15.51 -0.86
CA PRO A 69 1.55 16.66 -1.38
C PRO A 69 0.29 16.32 -2.17
N GLU A 70 0.21 15.13 -2.77
CA GLU A 70 -0.97 14.67 -3.51
C GLU A 70 -1.96 13.86 -2.65
N ILE A 71 -1.80 13.84 -1.33
CA ILE A 71 -2.59 12.97 -0.44
C ILE A 71 -4.10 13.22 -0.52
N GLU A 72 -4.54 14.48 -0.66
CA GLU A 72 -5.96 14.80 -0.78
C GLU A 72 -6.56 14.21 -2.06
N GLU A 73 -5.81 14.24 -3.17
CA GLU A 73 -6.22 13.62 -4.43
C GLU A 73 -6.17 12.10 -4.35
N PHE A 74 -5.11 11.55 -3.76
CA PHE A 74 -4.92 10.12 -3.53
C PHE A 74 -6.05 9.50 -2.71
N ILE A 75 -6.49 10.15 -1.64
CA ILE A 75 -7.63 9.72 -0.82
C ILE A 75 -8.91 9.60 -1.65
N ASN A 76 -9.09 10.52 -2.62
CA ASN A 76 -10.31 10.62 -3.43
C ASN A 76 -10.20 9.95 -4.80
N MET A 77 -9.09 9.31 -5.14
CA MET A 77 -8.86 8.77 -6.50
C MET A 77 -9.83 7.65 -6.89
N ARG A 78 -10.45 6.97 -5.90
CA ARG A 78 -11.45 5.92 -6.12
C ARG A 78 -12.90 6.41 -6.18
N LYS A 79 -13.16 7.68 -5.94
CA LYS A 79 -14.51 8.24 -6.10
C LYS A 79 -14.83 8.39 -7.57
N GLU A 80 -15.92 7.77 -8.02
CA GLU A 80 -16.35 7.79 -9.42
C GLU A 80 -16.74 9.18 -9.89
N SER A 81 -17.34 9.98 -9.00
CA SER A 81 -17.84 11.32 -9.32
C SER A 81 -16.79 12.41 -9.11
N GLY A 82 -16.83 13.42 -9.96
CA GLY A 82 -16.02 14.63 -9.87
C GLY A 82 -14.54 14.45 -10.28
N GLY A 83 -13.89 15.56 -10.61
CA GLY A 83 -12.47 15.59 -10.97
C GLY A 83 -12.16 15.07 -12.38
N ASP A 84 -10.86 14.99 -12.68
CA ASP A 84 -10.36 14.52 -13.97
C ASP A 84 -10.32 12.97 -13.98
N ILE A 85 -10.99 12.36 -14.95
CA ILE A 85 -11.02 10.89 -15.09
C ILE A 85 -9.63 10.28 -15.30
N HIS A 86 -8.69 11.00 -15.91
CA HIS A 86 -7.32 10.54 -16.10
C HIS A 86 -6.47 10.55 -14.81
N ARG A 87 -7.03 11.09 -13.74
CA ARG A 87 -6.47 11.10 -12.39
C ARG A 87 -7.29 10.27 -11.40
N LYS A 88 -8.12 9.36 -11.91
CA LYS A 88 -8.87 8.37 -11.14
C LYS A 88 -8.26 6.99 -11.31
N CYS A 89 -8.30 6.20 -10.24
CA CYS A 89 -7.86 4.82 -10.22
C CYS A 89 -8.94 3.98 -9.54
N LEU A 90 -9.84 3.41 -10.33
CA LEU A 90 -11.05 2.74 -9.82
C LEU A 90 -10.85 1.24 -9.60
N ASN A 91 -9.77 0.67 -10.15
CA ASN A 91 -9.52 -0.78 -10.16
C ASN A 91 -8.39 -1.21 -9.21
N ILE A 92 -7.58 -0.27 -8.75
CA ILE A 92 -6.60 -0.52 -7.69
C ILE A 92 -7.11 0.02 -6.35
N HIS A 93 -6.63 -0.58 -5.27
CA HIS A 93 -6.87 -0.13 -3.90
C HIS A 93 -5.90 0.98 -3.51
N ASN A 94 -6.27 1.80 -2.57
CA ASN A 94 -5.38 2.79 -1.97
C ASN A 94 -5.23 2.59 -0.46
N ALA A 95 -4.08 2.95 0.06
CA ALA A 95 -3.71 2.83 1.46
C ALA A 95 -2.89 4.03 1.93
N VAL A 96 -3.21 4.58 3.08
CA VAL A 96 -2.52 5.74 3.66
C VAL A 96 -1.69 5.31 4.85
N ASN A 97 -0.40 5.61 4.80
CA ASN A 97 0.51 5.49 5.92
C ASN A 97 0.29 6.66 6.88
N ILE A 98 -0.15 6.36 8.07
CA ILE A 98 -0.44 7.33 9.13
C ILE A 98 0.67 7.29 10.17
N THR A 99 1.18 8.46 10.56
CA THR A 99 2.20 8.60 11.59
C THR A 99 1.59 9.00 12.93
N ASP A 100 2.28 8.70 14.01
CA ASP A 100 1.91 9.15 15.35
C ASP A 100 1.89 10.69 15.44
N GLU A 101 2.85 11.35 14.77
CA GLU A 101 2.92 12.81 14.69
C GLU A 101 1.66 13.40 14.05
N PHE A 102 1.17 12.81 12.96
CA PHE A 102 -0.08 13.24 12.34
C PHE A 102 -1.28 13.09 13.28
N LEU A 103 -1.38 11.96 13.99
CA LEU A 103 -2.47 11.72 14.94
C LEU A 103 -2.45 12.71 16.11
N GLU A 104 -1.28 13.08 16.61
CA GLU A 104 -1.15 14.13 17.62
C GLU A 104 -1.55 15.51 17.07
N ALA A 105 -1.16 15.84 15.82
CA ALA A 105 -1.60 17.08 15.16
C ALA A 105 -3.13 17.11 14.99
N VAL A 106 -3.77 16.02 14.63
CA VAL A 106 -5.26 15.90 14.57
C VAL A 106 -5.88 16.14 15.93
N LYS A 107 -5.35 15.52 16.98
CA LYS A 107 -5.85 15.66 18.36
C LYS A 107 -5.76 17.09 18.88
N ASN A 108 -4.64 17.74 18.58
CA ASN A 108 -4.34 19.09 19.04
C ASN A 108 -4.93 20.20 18.15
N ASP A 109 -5.58 19.84 17.02
CA ASP A 109 -6.13 20.77 16.04
C ASP A 109 -5.06 21.66 15.39
N GLU A 110 -3.94 21.04 15.03
CA GLU A 110 -2.77 21.70 14.44
C GLU A 110 -2.78 21.69 12.93
N GLU A 111 -1.89 22.48 12.35
CA GLU A 111 -1.59 22.45 10.92
C GLU A 111 -0.71 21.24 10.58
N TRP A 112 -0.90 20.68 9.36
CA TRP A 112 -0.13 19.60 8.82
C TRP A 112 0.57 20.01 7.54
N ARG A 113 1.88 19.74 7.45
CA ARG A 113 2.71 20.10 6.30
C ARG A 113 2.73 18.95 5.31
N LEU A 114 2.41 19.22 4.05
CA LEU A 114 2.58 18.31 2.94
C LEU A 114 3.95 18.56 2.31
N ILE A 115 4.81 17.54 2.33
CA ILE A 115 6.25 17.63 2.03
C ILE A 115 6.55 16.81 0.78
N ASP A 116 7.16 17.44 -0.22
CA ASP A 116 7.62 16.72 -1.42
C ASP A 116 8.84 15.84 -1.08
N PRO A 117 8.78 14.52 -1.42
CA PRO A 117 9.81 13.57 -1.01
C PRO A 117 11.16 13.78 -1.69
N LYS A 118 11.22 14.51 -2.81
CA LYS A 118 12.48 14.76 -3.55
C LYS A 118 13.13 16.07 -3.17
N SER A 119 12.36 17.14 -2.94
CA SER A 119 12.90 18.43 -2.49
C SER A 119 13.02 18.53 -0.98
N ASN A 120 12.26 17.71 -0.25
CA ASN A 120 12.08 17.79 1.20
C ASN A 120 11.54 19.16 1.66
N GLU A 121 10.81 19.84 0.78
CA GLU A 121 10.19 21.14 1.05
C GLU A 121 8.68 20.98 1.25
N ALA A 122 8.13 21.80 2.14
CA ALA A 122 6.68 21.86 2.31
C ALA A 122 6.06 22.56 1.09
N VAL A 123 5.23 21.84 0.35
CA VAL A 123 4.51 22.35 -0.81
C VAL A 123 3.21 23.03 -0.39
N LYS A 124 2.59 22.54 0.66
CA LYS A 124 1.28 23.02 1.18
C LYS A 124 1.21 22.76 2.67
N THR A 125 0.46 23.60 3.38
CA THR A 125 0.07 23.38 4.77
C THR A 125 -1.46 23.38 4.85
N ILE A 126 -2.03 22.43 5.57
CA ILE A 126 -3.47 22.22 5.71
C ILE A 126 -3.82 21.87 7.16
N SER A 127 -5.10 21.95 7.52
CA SER A 127 -5.57 21.46 8.83
C SER A 127 -5.42 19.92 8.90
N ALA A 128 -4.73 19.42 9.92
CA ALA A 128 -4.62 17.98 10.17
C ALA A 128 -6.01 17.35 10.38
N ARG A 129 -6.88 18.05 11.09
CA ARG A 129 -8.25 17.60 11.40
C ARG A 129 -9.11 17.53 10.14
N ASP A 130 -9.01 18.50 9.23
CA ASP A 130 -9.76 18.48 7.98
C ASP A 130 -9.30 17.33 7.08
N LEU A 131 -7.97 17.10 6.99
CA LEU A 131 -7.44 15.95 6.25
C LEU A 131 -7.91 14.62 6.85
N TRP A 132 -7.92 14.50 8.17
CA TRP A 132 -8.46 13.33 8.87
C TRP A 132 -9.93 13.08 8.56
N TRP A 133 -10.76 14.13 8.59
CA TRP A 133 -12.16 14.02 8.22
C TRP A 133 -12.35 13.63 6.74
N GLN A 134 -11.53 14.16 5.85
CA GLN A 134 -11.56 13.79 4.44
C GLN A 134 -11.26 12.30 4.25
N LEU A 135 -10.25 11.79 4.96
CA LEU A 135 -9.87 10.37 4.95
C LEU A 135 -11.02 9.48 5.46
N LEU A 136 -11.61 9.82 6.61
CA LEU A 136 -12.71 9.06 7.19
C LEU A 136 -13.96 9.07 6.30
N ASN A 137 -14.30 10.21 5.69
CA ASN A 137 -15.43 10.33 4.78
C ASN A 137 -15.23 9.50 3.52
N ALA A 138 -14.04 9.54 2.91
CA ALA A 138 -13.72 8.71 1.76
C ALA A 138 -13.87 7.22 2.09
N ARG A 139 -13.37 6.81 3.27
CA ARG A 139 -13.49 5.44 3.75
C ARG A 139 -14.93 5.03 4.02
N ALA A 140 -15.76 5.92 4.55
CA ALA A 140 -17.18 5.66 4.77
C ALA A 140 -17.96 5.49 3.45
N GLU A 141 -17.59 6.25 2.42
CA GLU A 141 -18.24 6.20 1.10
C GLU A 141 -17.81 4.98 0.28
N THR A 142 -16.53 4.62 0.29
CA THR A 142 -15.94 3.64 -0.64
C THR A 142 -15.43 2.37 0.01
N GLY A 143 -15.32 2.34 1.36
CA GLY A 143 -14.60 1.29 2.10
C GLY A 143 -13.08 1.48 2.13
N GLU A 144 -12.56 2.46 1.42
CA GLU A 144 -11.12 2.77 1.26
C GLU A 144 -10.85 4.28 1.43
N PRO A 145 -9.61 4.70 1.67
CA PRO A 145 -8.36 3.92 1.68
C PRO A 145 -8.20 3.04 2.93
N TYR A 146 -7.29 2.05 2.83
CA TYR A 146 -6.74 1.39 4.01
C TYR A 146 -5.96 2.39 4.84
N MET A 147 -5.84 2.14 6.13
CA MET A 147 -5.05 2.98 7.05
C MET A 147 -4.02 2.11 7.77
N ILE A 148 -2.76 2.47 7.67
CA ILE A 148 -1.65 1.76 8.31
C ILE A 148 -0.95 2.71 9.28
N ASN A 149 -0.84 2.32 10.53
CA ASN A 149 -0.02 2.99 11.53
C ASN A 149 1.45 2.63 11.28
N ILE A 150 2.09 3.32 10.34
CA ILE A 150 3.41 2.95 9.83
C ILE A 150 4.51 3.01 10.89
N ASP A 151 4.40 3.92 11.85
CA ASP A 151 5.35 4.03 12.95
C ASP A 151 5.29 2.78 13.84
N ARG A 152 4.08 2.26 14.11
CA ARG A 152 3.91 1.02 14.87
C ARG A 152 4.47 -0.19 14.13
N CYS A 153 4.26 -0.27 12.82
CA CYS A 153 4.85 -1.34 12.02
C CYS A 153 6.38 -1.34 12.13
N ASN A 154 7.01 -0.17 12.05
CA ASN A 154 8.46 -0.04 12.18
C ASN A 154 8.95 -0.22 13.62
N GLU A 155 8.18 0.19 14.63
CA GLU A 155 8.51 -0.05 16.03
C GLU A 155 8.60 -1.55 16.36
N PHE A 156 7.69 -2.36 15.80
CA PHE A 156 7.63 -3.80 16.04
C PHE A 156 8.45 -4.66 15.07
N LEU A 157 9.26 -4.05 14.21
CA LEU A 157 10.25 -4.80 13.43
C LEU A 157 11.17 -5.60 14.35
N PRO A 158 11.52 -6.86 13.99
CA PRO A 158 12.57 -7.61 14.67
C PRO A 158 13.88 -6.83 14.79
N GLU A 159 14.59 -6.97 15.90
CA GLU A 159 15.78 -6.18 16.17
C GLU A 159 16.87 -6.39 15.12
N GLU A 160 17.00 -7.63 14.62
CA GLU A 160 17.96 -7.98 13.58
C GLU A 160 17.67 -7.23 12.26
N GLN A 161 16.40 -6.96 11.97
CA GLN A 161 16.01 -6.18 10.79
C GLN A 161 16.24 -4.68 10.97
N LYS A 162 16.07 -4.16 12.19
CA LYS A 162 16.40 -2.78 12.54
C LYS A 162 17.91 -2.53 12.49
N GLU A 163 18.74 -3.46 12.99
CA GLU A 163 20.20 -3.39 12.90
C GLU A 163 20.69 -3.36 11.45
N LEU A 164 19.97 -3.99 10.53
CA LEU A 164 20.24 -3.92 9.09
C LEU A 164 19.71 -2.63 8.43
N GLY A 165 19.12 -1.72 9.19
CA GLY A 165 18.54 -0.47 8.68
C GLY A 165 17.30 -0.67 7.80
N LEU A 166 16.63 -1.79 7.92
CA LEU A 166 15.42 -2.08 7.14
C LEU A 166 14.22 -1.27 7.66
N LYS A 167 13.36 -0.89 6.74
CA LYS A 167 12.17 -0.10 7.02
C LYS A 167 10.96 -0.62 6.25
N ILE A 168 9.81 -0.62 6.92
CA ILE A 168 8.51 -0.90 6.30
C ILE A 168 7.96 0.43 5.77
N ASN A 169 7.66 0.47 4.47
CA ASN A 169 7.03 1.63 3.80
C ASN A 169 5.63 1.30 3.27
N GLN A 170 5.28 0.01 3.22
CA GLN A 170 4.02 -0.48 2.65
C GLN A 170 3.67 -1.84 3.24
N SER A 171 2.50 -2.34 2.89
CA SER A 171 2.09 -3.72 3.10
C SER A 171 1.77 -4.40 1.75
N ASN A 172 1.23 -5.60 1.78
CA ASN A 172 0.73 -6.31 0.62
C ASN A 172 -0.66 -5.79 0.17
N LEU A 173 -1.28 -6.48 -0.78
CA LEU A 173 -2.63 -6.16 -1.28
C LEU A 173 -3.68 -6.08 -0.16
N CYS A 174 -3.65 -6.99 0.80
CA CYS A 174 -4.68 -7.12 1.85
C CYS A 174 -4.34 -6.36 3.14
N SER A 175 -3.19 -5.72 3.23
CA SER A 175 -2.73 -4.90 4.38
C SER A 175 -2.38 -5.67 5.66
N GLU A 176 -2.21 -7.00 5.62
CA GLU A 176 -1.89 -7.80 6.80
C GLU A 176 -0.40 -8.17 6.90
N ILE A 177 0.37 -8.02 5.82
CA ILE A 177 1.79 -8.40 5.80
C ILE A 177 2.66 -7.15 5.90
N VAL A 178 3.38 -7.03 6.99
CA VAL A 178 4.29 -5.91 7.28
C VAL A 178 5.73 -6.40 7.28
N LEU A 179 6.31 -6.46 6.09
CA LEU A 179 7.69 -6.88 5.86
C LEU A 179 8.45 -5.80 5.09
N PRO A 180 9.75 -5.58 5.39
CA PRO A 180 10.57 -4.65 4.64
C PRO A 180 10.74 -5.10 3.18
N THR A 181 10.62 -4.15 2.25
CA THR A 181 10.96 -4.33 0.84
C THR A 181 11.79 -3.14 0.36
N ASN A 182 12.75 -3.39 -0.51
CA ASN A 182 13.63 -2.38 -1.10
C ASN A 182 14.18 -2.86 -2.46
N GLU A 183 15.18 -2.19 -3.02
CA GLU A 183 15.78 -2.54 -4.32
C GLU A 183 16.41 -3.95 -4.33
N GLU A 184 16.82 -4.48 -3.17
CA GLU A 184 17.54 -5.76 -3.06
C GLU A 184 16.65 -6.90 -2.54
N ARG A 185 15.43 -6.59 -2.07
CA ARG A 185 14.54 -7.60 -1.49
C ARG A 185 13.07 -7.28 -1.70
N THR A 186 12.34 -8.29 -2.09
CA THR A 186 10.89 -8.25 -2.26
C THR A 186 10.23 -9.08 -1.15
N ALA A 187 9.28 -8.46 -0.43
CA ALA A 187 8.47 -9.19 0.54
C ALA A 187 7.51 -10.12 -0.20
N VAL A 188 7.52 -11.39 0.15
CA VAL A 188 6.67 -12.44 -0.44
C VAL A 188 5.84 -13.08 0.65
N CYS A 189 4.59 -13.42 0.33
CA CYS A 189 3.66 -14.08 1.22
C CYS A 189 3.05 -15.31 0.55
N CYS A 190 3.26 -16.48 1.14
CA CYS A 190 2.54 -17.71 0.80
C CYS A 190 1.61 -18.06 1.94
N LEU A 191 0.33 -18.27 1.65
CA LEU A 191 -0.66 -18.54 2.68
C LEU A 191 -1.54 -19.76 2.36
N SER A 192 -2.02 -20.38 3.43
CA SER A 192 -2.99 -21.47 3.37
C SER A 192 -4.03 -21.27 4.46
N SER A 193 -5.17 -21.93 4.31
CA SER A 193 -6.27 -21.88 5.29
C SER A 193 -6.75 -23.29 5.62
N VAL A 194 -7.05 -23.53 6.90
CA VAL A 194 -7.62 -24.80 7.36
C VAL A 194 -9.09 -24.61 7.66
N ASN A 195 -9.94 -25.47 7.09
CA ASN A 195 -11.37 -25.45 7.36
C ASN A 195 -11.66 -25.96 8.78
N LEU A 196 -12.04 -25.02 9.67
CA LEU A 196 -12.34 -25.31 11.07
C LEU A 196 -13.61 -26.16 11.27
N GLU A 197 -14.52 -26.22 10.29
CA GLU A 197 -15.67 -27.15 10.34
C GLU A 197 -15.20 -28.61 10.50
N HIS A 198 -14.00 -28.93 10.00
CA HIS A 198 -13.44 -30.26 10.07
C HIS A 198 -12.38 -30.42 11.17
N PHE A 199 -12.35 -29.51 12.16
CA PHE A 199 -11.40 -29.54 13.27
C PHE A 199 -11.32 -30.89 13.94
N ASP A 200 -12.46 -31.51 14.24
CA ASP A 200 -12.52 -32.83 14.91
C ASP A 200 -11.93 -33.98 14.09
N LYS A 201 -11.83 -33.82 12.77
CA LYS A 201 -11.22 -34.82 11.89
C LYS A 201 -9.70 -34.73 11.89
N TRP A 202 -9.14 -33.52 11.86
CA TRP A 202 -7.69 -33.34 11.73
C TRP A 202 -6.96 -33.04 13.05
N LYS A 203 -7.65 -32.60 14.13
CA LYS A 203 -7.02 -32.26 15.43
C LYS A 203 -6.24 -33.41 16.08
N LYS A 204 -6.54 -34.66 15.70
CA LYS A 204 -5.86 -35.85 16.22
C LYS A 204 -4.69 -36.30 15.35
N ASN A 205 -4.49 -35.68 14.22
CA ASN A 205 -3.34 -35.94 13.36
C ASN A 205 -2.24 -34.96 13.70
N GLU A 206 -1.29 -35.39 14.54
CA GLU A 206 -0.17 -34.56 14.99
C GLU A 206 0.72 -34.09 13.84
N GLN A 207 0.79 -34.84 12.74
CA GLN A 207 1.60 -34.50 11.57
C GLN A 207 0.95 -33.44 10.65
N PHE A 208 -0.39 -33.25 10.77
CA PHE A 208 -1.13 -32.42 9.80
C PHE A 208 -0.63 -30.96 9.72
N ILE A 209 -0.36 -30.33 10.86
CA ILE A 209 0.11 -28.95 10.91
C ILE A 209 1.57 -28.87 10.44
N ASP A 210 2.40 -29.81 10.84
CA ASP A 210 3.80 -29.88 10.42
C ASP A 210 3.92 -30.05 8.90
N ASP A 211 3.13 -30.93 8.29
CA ASP A 211 3.06 -31.12 6.85
C ASP A 211 2.60 -29.84 6.13
N LEU A 212 1.59 -29.15 6.68
CA LEU A 212 1.08 -27.91 6.11
C LEU A 212 2.14 -26.78 6.13
N ILE A 213 2.83 -26.60 7.24
CA ILE A 213 3.90 -25.60 7.39
C ILE A 213 5.07 -25.95 6.48
N THR A 214 5.48 -27.21 6.46
CA THR A 214 6.56 -27.69 5.57
C THR A 214 6.20 -27.45 4.09
N MET A 215 4.96 -27.68 3.70
CA MET A 215 4.49 -27.38 2.34
C MET A 215 4.64 -25.89 1.99
N LEU A 216 4.25 -25.00 2.90
CA LEU A 216 4.37 -23.55 2.68
C LEU A 216 5.84 -23.10 2.62
N ASP A 217 6.68 -23.65 3.48
CA ASP A 217 8.12 -23.38 3.50
C ASP A 217 8.79 -23.82 2.19
N ASN A 218 8.47 -25.02 1.70
CA ASN A 218 8.94 -25.50 0.41
C ASN A 218 8.50 -24.63 -0.78
N VAL A 219 7.31 -23.99 -0.69
CA VAL A 219 6.85 -23.04 -1.72
C VAL A 219 7.72 -21.79 -1.70
N LEU A 220 8.05 -21.26 -0.52
CA LEU A 220 8.93 -20.09 -0.39
C LEU A 220 10.36 -20.39 -0.90
N GLU A 221 10.89 -21.59 -0.61
CA GLU A 221 12.19 -22.06 -1.11
C GLU A 221 12.23 -22.15 -2.66
N HIS A 222 11.10 -22.42 -3.29
CA HIS A 222 11.01 -22.55 -4.75
C HIS A 222 10.86 -21.20 -5.47
N PHE A 223 10.46 -20.15 -4.74
CA PHE A 223 10.21 -18.83 -5.30
C PHE A 223 11.50 -18.06 -5.54
#